data_ed6db3b89bd03a76df4726722985c826
#
_entry.id   ed6db3b89bd03a76df4726722985c826
#
_cell.length_a   1.000
_cell.length_b   1.000
_cell.length_c   1.000
_cell.angle_alpha   90.00
_cell.angle_beta   90.00
_cell.angle_gamma   90.00
#
_symmetry.space_group_name_H-M   'P 1'
#
loop_
_entity.id
_entity.type
_entity.pdbx_description
1 polymer ?
#
loop_
_entity_poly.entity_id
_entity_poly.type
_entity_poly.pdbx_seq_one_letter_code
_entity_poly.pdbx_strand_id
1 'polypeptide(L)'
;MGYREDMARCRDYIAEHLQEELTPAELAARFGYSFYHFCHVFRSVNGMAVVEYLRDRRLCAAASQLLLGSSVTETAMDSGFDTVSGFTRAFTRKFGLAPSVYKKQKGANFVMKPEIKHFPAFTAVGYVLKPESEIDIRENGAYWLGKDFSGVSKEDYAKLSVAGRGEVGLWMHPEGTGDELYYFFGPVVESKSFVPSGMEALDIPEAEYAIFQVPKGEDASALHENVKKAWRFIFNDWFDNSGYAFDHTKFDFEYYLGEETYIYVPIKKR
;
A
#
# COMPACT_ATOMS: atom_id res chain seq x y z
N MET A 1 15.62 18.91 13.89
CA MET A 1 15.27 17.92 12.83
C MET A 1 15.22 16.55 13.48
N GLY A 2 14.14 15.85 13.30
CA GLY A 2 13.97 14.53 13.93
C GLY A 2 14.41 13.42 12.98
N TYR A 3 14.83 12.29 13.51
CA TYR A 3 15.23 11.11 12.72
C TYR A 3 14.20 10.71 11.65
N ARG A 4 12.91 10.90 11.91
CA ARG A 4 11.83 10.60 10.94
C ARG A 4 11.86 11.51 9.73
N GLU A 5 12.08 12.80 9.91
CA GLU A 5 12.19 13.78 8.81
C GLU A 5 13.42 13.48 7.94
N ASP A 6 14.55 13.18 8.58
CA ASP A 6 15.78 12.86 7.84
C ASP A 6 15.60 11.55 7.04
N MET A 7 14.95 10.53 7.62
CA MET A 7 14.69 9.28 6.90
C MET A 7 13.63 9.44 5.80
N ALA A 8 12.66 10.33 5.97
CA ALA A 8 11.72 10.68 4.89
C ALA A 8 12.46 11.33 3.72
N ARG A 9 13.27 12.35 3.98
CA ARG A 9 14.14 13.00 2.96
C ARG A 9 15.11 12.00 2.31
N CYS A 10 15.61 11.05 3.07
CA CYS A 10 16.46 9.99 2.54
C CYS A 10 15.72 9.09 1.56
N ARG A 11 14.47 8.71 1.86
CA ARG A 11 13.63 7.95 0.92
C ARG A 11 13.34 8.72 -0.36
N ASP A 12 13.02 9.99 -0.25
CA ASP A 12 12.77 10.87 -1.41
C ASP A 12 14.03 10.96 -2.28
N TYR A 13 15.20 11.17 -1.65
CA TYR A 13 16.48 11.16 -2.35
C TYR A 13 16.75 9.82 -3.06
N ILE A 14 16.50 8.69 -2.39
CA ILE A 14 16.64 7.37 -3.01
C ILE A 14 15.72 7.22 -4.22
N ALA A 15 14.48 7.69 -4.14
CA ALA A 15 13.52 7.59 -5.23
C ALA A 15 13.97 8.39 -6.46
N GLU A 16 14.53 9.59 -6.26
CA GLU A 16 15.04 10.45 -7.34
C GLU A 16 16.33 9.93 -7.99
N HIS A 17 17.17 9.19 -7.22
CA HIS A 17 18.50 8.74 -7.65
C HIS A 17 18.62 7.22 -7.77
N LEU A 18 17.50 6.51 -7.94
CA LEU A 18 17.44 5.05 -7.91
C LEU A 18 18.30 4.36 -8.97
N GLN A 19 18.55 5.06 -10.09
CA GLN A 19 19.38 4.58 -11.21
C GLN A 19 20.88 4.73 -10.96
N GLU A 20 21.27 5.45 -9.91
CA GLU A 20 22.66 5.65 -9.53
C GLU A 20 23.17 4.53 -8.62
N GLU A 21 24.49 4.36 -8.54
CA GLU A 21 25.10 3.44 -7.56
C GLU A 21 24.99 4.00 -6.15
N LEU A 22 23.79 3.87 -5.55
CA LEU A 22 23.56 4.27 -4.16
C LEU A 22 24.05 3.18 -3.21
N THR A 23 24.93 3.56 -2.29
CA THR A 23 25.39 2.70 -1.19
C THR A 23 24.90 3.24 0.15
N PRO A 24 24.71 2.36 1.15
CA PRO A 24 24.38 2.81 2.51
C PRO A 24 25.39 3.77 3.13
N ALA A 25 26.67 3.66 2.75
CA ALA A 25 27.74 4.54 3.25
C ALA A 25 27.60 5.96 2.69
N GLU A 26 27.30 6.08 1.40
CA GLU A 26 27.06 7.39 0.76
C GLU A 26 25.82 8.07 1.31
N LEU A 27 24.73 7.31 1.51
CA LEU A 27 23.52 7.81 2.13
C LEU A 27 23.78 8.29 3.57
N ALA A 28 24.51 7.51 4.37
CA ALA A 28 24.88 7.90 5.72
C ALA A 28 25.66 9.22 5.73
N ALA A 29 26.69 9.33 4.89
CA ALA A 29 27.51 10.54 4.77
C ALA A 29 26.69 11.75 4.34
N ARG A 30 25.79 11.58 3.34
CA ARG A 30 24.94 12.64 2.81
C ARG A 30 24.00 13.23 3.87
N PHE A 31 23.47 12.39 4.74
CA PHE A 31 22.54 12.80 5.80
C PHE A 31 23.24 13.10 7.14
N GLY A 32 24.59 13.11 7.18
CA GLY A 32 25.36 13.51 8.35
C GLY A 32 25.42 12.47 9.46
N TYR A 33 25.23 11.19 9.13
CA TYR A 33 25.28 10.08 10.09
C TYR A 33 26.56 9.24 9.95
N SER A 34 27.00 8.65 11.03
CA SER A 34 27.94 7.53 10.91
C SER A 34 27.23 6.32 10.30
N PHE A 35 27.93 5.48 9.57
CA PHE A 35 27.37 4.31 8.87
C PHE A 35 26.51 3.42 9.77
N TYR A 36 27.00 3.05 10.95
CA TYR A 36 26.25 2.18 11.86
C TYR A 36 25.01 2.84 12.44
N HIS A 37 25.11 4.12 12.79
CA HIS A 37 23.99 4.87 13.32
C HIS A 37 22.91 5.06 12.25
N PHE A 38 23.30 5.39 11.02
CA PHE A 38 22.38 5.49 9.87
C PHE A 38 21.61 4.18 9.63
N CYS A 39 22.32 3.05 9.55
CA CYS A 39 21.68 1.75 9.32
C CYS A 39 20.69 1.39 10.43
N HIS A 40 21.03 1.71 11.70
CA HIS A 40 20.16 1.48 12.84
C HIS A 40 18.92 2.38 12.78
N VAL A 41 19.08 3.68 12.57
CA VAL A 41 17.97 4.64 12.48
C VAL A 41 17.10 4.34 11.27
N PHE A 42 17.70 4.07 10.11
CA PHE A 42 16.94 3.72 8.91
C PHE A 42 16.05 2.50 9.14
N ARG A 43 16.62 1.42 9.73
CA ARG A 43 15.86 0.21 10.04
C ARG A 43 14.75 0.47 11.07
N SER A 44 15.05 1.24 12.11
CA SER A 44 14.09 1.58 13.15
C SER A 44 12.89 2.37 12.61
N VAL A 45 13.13 3.31 11.68
CA VAL A 45 12.08 4.17 11.10
C VAL A 45 11.32 3.49 9.97
N ASN A 46 12.00 2.66 9.15
CA ASN A 46 11.40 2.09 7.93
C ASN A 46 11.08 0.59 8.05
N GLY A 47 11.32 -0.04 9.20
CA GLY A 47 11.04 -1.46 9.44
C GLY A 47 11.95 -2.45 8.71
N MET A 48 12.86 -1.96 7.83
CA MET A 48 13.77 -2.82 7.05
C MET A 48 15.16 -2.19 6.88
N ALA A 49 16.17 -3.02 6.59
CA ALA A 49 17.50 -2.53 6.35
C ALA A 49 17.58 -1.69 5.06
N VAL A 50 18.44 -0.66 5.03
CA VAL A 50 18.58 0.24 3.87
C VAL A 50 18.94 -0.51 2.57
N VAL A 51 19.75 -1.57 2.65
CA VAL A 51 20.10 -2.41 1.49
C VAL A 51 18.87 -3.16 0.95
N GLU A 52 18.02 -3.65 1.85
CA GLU A 52 16.76 -4.31 1.47
C GLU A 52 15.80 -3.31 0.83
N TYR A 53 15.71 -2.11 1.40
CA TYR A 53 14.90 -1.01 0.85
C TYR A 53 15.35 -0.63 -0.56
N LEU A 54 16.66 -0.38 -0.78
CA LEU A 54 17.21 -0.06 -2.09
C LEU A 54 16.90 -1.17 -3.12
N ARG A 55 17.13 -2.44 -2.73
CA ARG A 55 16.81 -3.59 -3.59
C ARG A 55 15.32 -3.65 -3.91
N ASP A 56 14.48 -3.40 -2.92
CA ASP A 56 13.04 -3.41 -3.06
C ASP A 56 12.57 -2.35 -4.06
N ARG A 57 13.07 -1.12 -3.94
CA ARG A 57 12.75 -0.02 -4.86
C ARG A 57 13.24 -0.29 -6.29
N ARG A 58 14.44 -0.84 -6.44
CA ARG A 58 14.99 -1.23 -7.76
C ARG A 58 14.16 -2.33 -8.43
N LEU A 59 13.67 -3.30 -7.66
CA LEU A 59 12.77 -4.33 -8.21
C LEU A 59 11.41 -3.75 -8.65
N CYS A 60 10.88 -2.74 -7.93
CA CYS A 60 9.67 -2.04 -8.37
C CYS A 60 9.89 -1.30 -9.70
N ALA A 61 10.98 -0.56 -9.84
CA ALA A 61 11.34 0.10 -11.09
C ALA A 61 11.53 -0.89 -12.24
N ALA A 62 12.18 -2.03 -11.95
CA ALA A 62 12.35 -3.13 -12.90
C ALA A 62 11.02 -3.70 -13.42
N ALA A 63 10.02 -3.83 -12.54
CA ALA A 63 8.70 -4.30 -12.93
C ALA A 63 8.05 -3.36 -13.96
N SER A 64 8.16 -2.04 -13.75
CA SER A 64 7.67 -1.03 -14.70
C SER A 64 8.42 -1.10 -16.04
N GLN A 65 9.75 -1.22 -16.03
CA GLN A 65 10.55 -1.37 -17.25
C GLN A 65 10.15 -2.60 -18.06
N LEU A 66 9.94 -3.75 -17.41
CA LEU A 66 9.47 -4.98 -18.07
C LEU A 66 8.10 -4.78 -18.73
N LEU A 67 7.17 -4.09 -18.09
CA LEU A 67 5.86 -3.77 -18.65
C LEU A 67 5.96 -2.79 -19.83
N LEU A 68 6.91 -1.87 -19.81
CA LEU A 68 7.21 -0.96 -20.92
C LEU A 68 7.88 -1.66 -22.11
N GLY A 69 8.33 -2.91 -21.94
CA GLY A 69 8.84 -3.72 -23.03
C GLY A 69 10.35 -4.02 -22.99
N SER A 70 11.09 -3.50 -21.99
CA SER A 70 12.51 -3.80 -21.81
C SER A 70 12.78 -5.30 -21.71
N SER A 71 13.92 -5.76 -22.14
CA SER A 71 14.30 -7.18 -22.03
C SER A 71 14.60 -7.53 -20.55
N VAL A 72 14.39 -8.80 -20.18
CA VAL A 72 14.71 -9.27 -18.81
C VAL A 72 16.20 -9.08 -18.48
N THR A 73 17.06 -9.28 -19.47
CA THR A 73 18.51 -9.13 -19.30
C THR A 73 18.91 -7.68 -19.08
N GLU A 74 18.43 -6.77 -19.90
CA GLU A 74 18.65 -5.33 -19.80
C GLU A 74 18.12 -4.80 -18.45
N THR A 75 16.86 -5.13 -18.13
CA THR A 75 16.25 -4.74 -16.84
C THR A 75 17.03 -5.26 -15.62
N ALA A 76 17.59 -6.46 -15.68
CA ALA A 76 18.39 -7.00 -14.59
C ALA A 76 19.67 -6.18 -14.37
N MET A 77 20.38 -5.81 -15.45
CA MET A 77 21.60 -4.99 -15.37
C MET A 77 21.29 -3.58 -14.89
N ASP A 78 20.28 -2.93 -15.45
CA ASP A 78 19.85 -1.57 -15.07
C ASP A 78 19.37 -1.51 -13.61
N SER A 79 18.89 -2.62 -13.07
CA SER A 79 18.48 -2.73 -11.67
C SER A 79 19.63 -3.04 -10.70
N GLY A 80 20.88 -3.08 -11.19
CA GLY A 80 22.09 -3.30 -10.40
C GLY A 80 22.27 -4.74 -9.92
N PHE A 81 21.82 -5.72 -10.72
CA PHE A 81 22.08 -7.13 -10.47
C PHE A 81 23.23 -7.65 -11.34
N ASP A 82 24.20 -8.31 -10.72
CA ASP A 82 25.35 -8.90 -11.42
C ASP A 82 24.95 -10.03 -12.38
N THR A 83 23.80 -10.67 -12.12
CA THR A 83 23.32 -11.80 -12.92
C THR A 83 21.81 -11.81 -13.11
N VAL A 84 21.36 -12.21 -14.30
CA VAL A 84 19.94 -12.42 -14.62
C VAL A 84 19.30 -13.45 -13.68
N SER A 85 20.05 -14.47 -13.26
CA SER A 85 19.55 -15.49 -12.32
C SER A 85 19.32 -14.94 -10.93
N GLY A 86 20.20 -14.06 -10.45
CA GLY A 86 20.05 -13.34 -9.17
C GLY A 86 18.82 -12.42 -9.19
N PHE A 87 18.70 -11.65 -10.27
CA PHE A 87 17.52 -10.81 -10.50
C PHE A 87 16.23 -11.62 -10.54
N THR A 88 16.18 -12.69 -11.34
CA THR A 88 15.00 -13.54 -11.49
C THR A 88 14.53 -14.10 -10.15
N ARG A 89 15.45 -14.59 -9.31
CA ARG A 89 15.11 -15.09 -7.96
C ARG A 89 14.56 -14.00 -7.05
N ALA A 90 15.21 -12.83 -7.04
CA ALA A 90 14.76 -11.70 -6.22
C ALA A 90 13.41 -11.16 -6.70
N PHE A 91 13.23 -11.03 -8.00
CA PHE A 91 11.99 -10.58 -8.63
C PHE A 91 10.83 -11.56 -8.36
N THR A 92 11.06 -12.87 -8.55
CA THR A 92 10.05 -13.90 -8.30
C THR A 92 9.64 -13.94 -6.83
N ARG A 93 10.59 -13.78 -5.92
CA ARG A 93 10.30 -13.70 -4.48
C ARG A 93 9.39 -12.51 -4.14
N LYS A 94 9.63 -11.35 -4.79
CA LYS A 94 8.85 -10.14 -4.54
C LYS A 94 7.47 -10.16 -5.21
N PHE A 95 7.40 -10.58 -6.46
CA PHE A 95 6.19 -10.45 -7.29
C PHE A 95 5.43 -11.77 -7.50
N GLY A 96 5.94 -12.89 -6.99
CA GLY A 96 5.33 -14.21 -7.16
C GLY A 96 5.48 -14.81 -8.56
N LEU A 97 6.02 -14.08 -9.53
CA LEU A 97 6.13 -14.45 -10.94
C LEU A 97 7.55 -14.22 -11.47
N ALA A 98 8.02 -15.10 -12.35
CA ALA A 98 9.29 -14.86 -13.05
C ALA A 98 9.19 -13.62 -13.95
N PRO A 99 10.29 -12.83 -14.12
CA PRO A 99 10.27 -11.58 -14.90
C PRO A 99 9.75 -11.76 -16.33
N SER A 100 10.07 -12.89 -17.00
CA SER A 100 9.60 -13.19 -18.34
C SER A 100 8.10 -13.47 -18.41
N VAL A 101 7.53 -14.05 -17.36
CA VAL A 101 6.08 -14.27 -17.22
C VAL A 101 5.39 -12.95 -16.89
N TYR A 102 5.97 -12.18 -15.99
CA TYR A 102 5.48 -10.84 -15.61
C TYR A 102 5.42 -9.91 -16.84
N LYS A 103 6.47 -9.89 -17.65
CA LYS A 103 6.52 -9.15 -18.93
C LYS A 103 5.43 -9.57 -19.92
N LYS A 104 5.12 -10.87 -20.00
CA LYS A 104 4.07 -11.38 -20.90
C LYS A 104 2.65 -10.99 -20.46
N GLN A 105 2.46 -10.63 -19.19
CA GLN A 105 1.21 -10.07 -18.69
C GLN A 105 0.88 -8.68 -19.27
N LYS A 106 1.76 -8.11 -20.10
CA LYS A 106 1.52 -6.88 -20.88
C LYS A 106 0.25 -6.94 -21.76
N GLY A 107 -0.34 -8.12 -21.96
CA GLY A 107 -1.62 -8.30 -22.69
C GLY A 107 -2.87 -8.22 -21.80
N ALA A 108 -2.71 -8.36 -20.49
CA ALA A 108 -3.75 -8.07 -19.51
C ALA A 108 -3.39 -6.72 -18.86
N ASN A 109 -3.54 -5.64 -19.63
CA ASN A 109 -3.38 -4.28 -19.10
C ASN A 109 -4.32 -4.10 -17.93
N PHE A 110 -3.81 -4.30 -16.71
CA PHE A 110 -4.47 -3.84 -15.50
C PHE A 110 -4.29 -2.32 -15.44
N VAL A 111 -4.81 -1.66 -16.47
CA VAL A 111 -4.82 -0.20 -16.56
C VAL A 111 -6.15 0.26 -16.00
N MET A 112 -6.09 0.89 -14.86
CA MET A 112 -7.25 1.52 -14.26
C MET A 112 -7.19 3.02 -14.50
N LYS A 113 -8.31 3.59 -14.93
CA LYS A 113 -8.45 5.04 -15.04
C LYS A 113 -9.23 5.51 -13.82
N PRO A 114 -8.63 6.30 -12.91
CA PRO A 114 -9.36 6.81 -11.76
C PRO A 114 -10.34 7.91 -12.15
N GLU A 115 -11.40 8.01 -11.37
CA GLU A 115 -12.18 9.24 -11.24
C GLU A 115 -11.49 10.14 -10.22
N ILE A 116 -11.23 11.40 -10.58
CA ILE A 116 -10.68 12.38 -9.63
C ILE A 116 -11.85 13.16 -9.07
N LYS A 117 -12.03 13.11 -7.75
CA LYS A 117 -13.19 13.69 -7.09
C LYS A 117 -12.90 14.12 -5.67
N HIS A 118 -13.46 15.25 -5.28
CA HIS A 118 -13.58 15.61 -3.88
C HIS A 118 -14.58 14.69 -3.19
N PHE A 119 -14.15 14.05 -2.10
CA PHE A 119 -15.01 13.19 -1.31
C PHE A 119 -15.24 13.82 0.07
N PRO A 120 -16.50 13.98 0.51
CA PRO A 120 -16.81 14.63 1.77
C PRO A 120 -16.34 13.79 2.97
N ALA A 121 -16.16 14.44 4.10
CA ALA A 121 -15.90 13.75 5.36
C ALA A 121 -17.04 12.80 5.71
N PHE A 122 -16.69 11.64 6.27
CA PHE A 122 -17.67 10.65 6.73
C PHE A 122 -17.16 9.90 7.96
N THR A 123 -18.05 9.18 8.61
CA THR A 123 -17.72 8.33 9.75
C THR A 123 -17.96 6.87 9.40
N ALA A 124 -17.08 6.00 9.85
CA ALA A 124 -17.28 4.56 9.85
C ALA A 124 -17.22 4.02 11.30
N VAL A 125 -17.93 2.94 11.56
CA VAL A 125 -17.85 2.21 12.84
C VAL A 125 -17.43 0.79 12.55
N GLY A 126 -16.35 0.33 13.14
CA GLY A 126 -15.79 -0.95 12.76
C GLY A 126 -14.81 -1.53 13.78
N TYR A 127 -14.24 -2.66 13.39
CA TYR A 127 -13.20 -3.33 14.16
C TYR A 127 -11.84 -2.71 13.89
N VAL A 128 -11.05 -2.58 14.96
CA VAL A 128 -9.62 -2.24 14.86
C VAL A 128 -8.83 -3.47 15.26
N LEU A 129 -8.09 -4.03 14.32
CA LEU A 129 -7.45 -5.32 14.46
C LEU A 129 -5.94 -5.18 14.34
N LYS A 130 -5.23 -5.68 15.35
CA LYS A 130 -3.77 -5.75 15.33
C LYS A 130 -3.36 -7.00 14.53
N PRO A 131 -2.50 -6.85 13.51
CA PRO A 131 -1.94 -8.01 12.82
C PRO A 131 -1.07 -8.84 13.78
N GLU A 132 -1.18 -10.15 13.70
CA GLU A 132 -0.39 -11.06 14.54
C GLU A 132 1.04 -11.23 14.01
N SER A 133 1.25 -10.92 12.71
CA SER A 133 2.56 -11.01 12.07
C SER A 133 2.72 -10.01 10.91
N GLU A 134 3.99 -9.75 10.48
CA GLU A 134 4.26 -8.98 9.26
C GLU A 134 3.70 -9.63 7.99
N ILE A 135 3.48 -10.95 8.02
CA ILE A 135 2.88 -11.71 6.91
C ILE A 135 1.42 -11.31 6.76
N ASP A 136 0.70 -11.14 7.86
CA ASP A 136 -0.71 -10.75 7.86
C ASP A 136 -0.92 -9.35 7.27
N ILE A 137 0.02 -8.44 7.49
CA ILE A 137 0.02 -7.10 6.87
C ILE A 137 0.17 -7.19 5.35
N ARG A 138 0.96 -8.17 4.85
CA ARG A 138 1.23 -8.33 3.41
C ARG A 138 0.16 -9.13 2.68
N GLU A 139 -0.58 -9.97 3.42
CA GLU A 139 -1.59 -10.89 2.88
C GLU A 139 -3.01 -10.53 3.34
N ASN A 140 -3.35 -9.24 3.27
CA ASN A 140 -4.58 -8.62 3.79
C ASN A 140 -5.86 -9.46 3.66
N GLY A 141 -6.08 -10.13 2.54
CA GLY A 141 -7.32 -10.87 2.32
C GLY A 141 -7.37 -12.25 2.97
N ALA A 142 -6.23 -12.95 3.06
CA ALA A 142 -6.17 -14.24 3.76
C ALA A 142 -6.43 -14.05 5.27
N TYR A 143 -5.98 -12.92 5.81
CA TYR A 143 -6.22 -12.53 7.19
C TYR A 143 -7.72 -12.39 7.50
N TRP A 144 -8.51 -11.79 6.58
CA TRP A 144 -9.93 -11.54 6.77
C TRP A 144 -10.80 -12.77 6.55
N LEU A 145 -10.42 -13.64 5.59
CA LEU A 145 -11.15 -14.87 5.31
C LEU A 145 -11.15 -15.89 6.48
N GLY A 146 -10.20 -15.75 7.41
CA GLY A 146 -10.06 -16.63 8.57
C GLY A 146 -10.48 -16.02 9.91
N LYS A 147 -10.80 -14.72 9.99
CA LYS A 147 -11.17 -14.07 11.26
C LYS A 147 -12.64 -14.30 11.58
N ASP A 148 -12.86 -14.74 12.81
CA ASP A 148 -14.20 -14.86 13.38
C ASP A 148 -14.65 -13.50 13.93
N PHE A 149 -15.52 -12.82 13.21
CA PHE A 149 -16.19 -11.58 13.65
C PHE A 149 -17.37 -11.86 14.58
N SER A 150 -17.46 -13.05 15.18
CA SER A 150 -18.59 -13.49 16.02
C SER A 150 -18.73 -12.74 17.34
N GLY A 151 -17.77 -11.86 17.69
CA GLY A 151 -17.84 -11.00 18.88
C GLY A 151 -18.92 -9.92 18.83
N VAL A 152 -19.42 -9.57 17.64
CA VAL A 152 -20.55 -8.64 17.47
C VAL A 152 -21.75 -9.39 16.94
N SER A 153 -22.92 -9.17 17.55
CA SER A 153 -24.13 -9.81 17.07
C SER A 153 -24.44 -9.36 15.64
N LYS A 154 -24.94 -10.27 14.81
CA LYS A 154 -25.40 -9.93 13.44
C LYS A 154 -26.44 -8.80 13.47
N GLU A 155 -27.21 -8.70 14.54
CA GLU A 155 -28.22 -7.68 14.78
C GLU A 155 -27.57 -6.29 15.00
N ASP A 156 -26.49 -6.22 15.75
CA ASP A 156 -25.81 -4.96 16.01
C ASP A 156 -25.06 -4.47 14.77
N TYR A 157 -24.44 -5.38 14.01
CA TYR A 157 -23.85 -5.04 12.72
C TYR A 157 -24.89 -4.55 11.71
N ALA A 158 -26.06 -5.19 11.66
CA ALA A 158 -27.16 -4.80 10.79
C ALA A 158 -27.73 -3.40 11.13
N LYS A 159 -27.68 -2.98 12.42
CA LYS A 159 -28.09 -1.62 12.84
C LYS A 159 -27.13 -0.54 12.34
N LEU A 160 -25.85 -0.88 12.12
CA LEU A 160 -24.85 0.04 11.58
C LEU A 160 -24.98 0.21 10.06
N SER A 161 -25.41 -0.84 9.37
CA SER A 161 -25.48 -0.86 7.91
C SER A 161 -26.57 0.08 7.40
N VAL A 162 -26.21 1.07 6.61
CA VAL A 162 -27.11 2.02 5.98
C VAL A 162 -27.28 1.65 4.50
N ALA A 163 -28.50 1.52 4.03
CA ALA A 163 -28.80 1.20 2.64
C ALA A 163 -28.12 2.20 1.69
N GLY A 164 -27.36 1.71 0.72
CA GLY A 164 -26.62 2.53 -0.25
C GLY A 164 -25.27 3.08 0.24
N ARG A 165 -24.86 2.76 1.47
CA ARG A 165 -23.51 3.02 1.98
C ARG A 165 -22.73 1.71 2.07
N GLY A 166 -21.43 1.79 1.81
CA GLY A 166 -20.54 0.64 1.82
C GLY A 166 -19.79 0.45 3.13
N GLU A 167 -18.83 -0.42 3.07
CA GLU A 167 -17.86 -0.69 4.14
C GLU A 167 -16.49 -0.18 3.73
N VAL A 168 -15.69 0.22 4.70
CA VAL A 168 -14.31 0.67 4.47
C VAL A 168 -13.31 -0.24 5.15
N GLY A 169 -12.20 -0.49 4.46
CA GLY A 169 -11.04 -1.15 5.00
C GLY A 169 -9.81 -0.27 4.83
N LEU A 170 -9.07 0.00 5.91
CA LEU A 170 -7.87 0.83 5.85
C LEU A 170 -6.86 0.48 6.93
N TRP A 171 -5.60 0.79 6.65
CA TRP A 171 -4.52 0.71 7.62
C TRP A 171 -4.35 2.03 8.36
N MET A 172 -4.20 1.97 9.68
CA MET A 172 -4.09 3.14 10.53
C MET A 172 -3.11 2.92 11.70
N HIS A 173 -2.69 4.03 12.29
CA HIS A 173 -1.93 4.05 13.53
C HIS A 173 -2.83 4.64 14.62
N PRO A 174 -3.45 3.83 15.50
CA PRO A 174 -4.28 4.36 16.58
C PRO A 174 -3.48 5.23 17.55
N GLU A 175 -4.11 6.23 18.13
CA GLU A 175 -3.46 7.09 19.13
C GLU A 175 -2.91 6.28 20.30
N GLY A 176 -1.66 6.57 20.68
CA GLY A 176 -0.99 5.89 21.79
C GLY A 176 -0.32 4.55 21.47
N THR A 177 -0.44 4.03 20.25
CA THR A 177 0.19 2.76 19.83
C THR A 177 1.58 2.95 19.18
N GLY A 178 2.06 4.18 19.07
CA GLY A 178 3.33 4.49 18.41
C GLY A 178 3.27 4.24 16.91
N ASP A 179 4.20 3.43 16.39
CA ASP A 179 4.30 3.10 14.96
C ASP A 179 3.62 1.76 14.61
N GLU A 180 2.88 1.17 15.55
CA GLU A 180 2.17 -0.07 15.29
C GLU A 180 1.04 0.16 14.29
N LEU A 181 0.97 -0.70 13.26
CA LEU A 181 -0.02 -0.63 12.20
C LEU A 181 -1.20 -1.54 12.54
N TYR A 182 -2.41 -0.99 12.48
CA TYR A 182 -3.66 -1.71 12.71
C TYR A 182 -4.54 -1.61 11.47
N TYR A 183 -5.40 -2.59 11.28
CA TYR A 183 -6.38 -2.55 10.21
C TYR A 183 -7.76 -2.25 10.76
N PHE A 184 -8.40 -1.22 10.22
CA PHE A 184 -9.80 -0.89 10.49
C PHE A 184 -10.68 -1.48 9.41
N PHE A 185 -11.81 -2.09 9.79
CA PHE A 185 -12.83 -2.55 8.85
C PHE A 185 -14.23 -2.36 9.44
N GLY A 186 -15.12 -1.71 8.67
CA GLY A 186 -16.51 -1.54 9.11
C GLY A 186 -17.36 -0.67 8.18
N PRO A 187 -18.69 -0.64 8.42
CA PRO A 187 -19.63 0.13 7.62
C PRO A 187 -19.51 1.64 7.83
N VAL A 188 -19.79 2.37 6.75
CA VAL A 188 -20.01 3.82 6.80
C VAL A 188 -21.37 4.09 7.45
N VAL A 189 -21.37 4.94 8.48
CA VAL A 189 -22.57 5.24 9.29
C VAL A 189 -23.03 6.69 9.10
N GLU A 190 -24.29 6.97 9.46
CA GLU A 190 -24.81 8.35 9.49
C GLU A 190 -24.41 9.10 10.75
N SER A 191 -24.24 8.39 11.85
CA SER A 191 -23.98 8.99 13.15
C SER A 191 -23.20 8.03 14.07
N LYS A 192 -22.46 8.58 14.99
CA LYS A 192 -21.75 7.84 16.07
C LYS A 192 -22.64 7.50 17.27
N SER A 193 -23.95 7.67 17.16
CA SER A 193 -24.87 7.49 18.28
C SER A 193 -24.94 6.05 18.80
N PHE A 194 -24.49 5.10 17.98
CA PHE A 194 -24.42 3.70 18.33
C PHE A 194 -23.07 3.11 17.88
N VAL A 195 -22.26 2.70 18.84
CA VAL A 195 -21.00 1.99 18.62
C VAL A 195 -21.05 0.70 19.44
N PRO A 196 -21.16 -0.47 18.81
CA PRO A 196 -21.17 -1.75 19.54
C PRO A 196 -19.90 -1.97 20.35
N SER A 197 -20.01 -2.75 21.42
CA SER A 197 -18.85 -3.15 22.23
C SER A 197 -17.82 -3.87 21.37
N GLY A 198 -16.56 -3.48 21.46
CA GLY A 198 -15.45 -4.05 20.65
C GLY A 198 -15.29 -3.42 19.27
N MET A 199 -16.09 -2.41 18.94
CA MET A 199 -15.91 -1.57 17.76
C MET A 199 -15.47 -0.16 18.14
N GLU A 200 -14.90 0.56 17.17
CA GLU A 200 -14.51 1.96 17.29
C GLU A 200 -15.13 2.79 16.16
N ALA A 201 -15.36 4.07 16.44
CA ALA A 201 -15.79 5.04 15.45
C ALA A 201 -14.56 5.77 14.89
N LEU A 202 -14.43 5.79 13.57
CA LEU A 202 -13.35 6.46 12.85
C LEU A 202 -13.92 7.56 11.94
N ASP A 203 -13.43 8.79 12.12
CA ASP A 203 -13.73 9.90 11.21
C ASP A 203 -12.71 9.95 10.09
N ILE A 204 -13.19 9.84 8.87
CA ILE A 204 -12.40 10.03 7.67
C ILE A 204 -12.63 11.46 7.17
N PRO A 205 -11.60 12.33 7.17
CA PRO A 205 -11.74 13.72 6.76
C PRO A 205 -11.94 13.83 5.25
N GLU A 206 -12.57 14.91 4.81
CA GLU A 206 -12.68 15.22 3.39
C GLU A 206 -11.32 15.35 2.70
N ALA A 207 -11.24 14.94 1.45
CA ALA A 207 -10.06 15.10 0.61
C ALA A 207 -10.39 15.00 -0.88
N GLU A 208 -9.43 15.41 -1.71
CA GLU A 208 -9.40 15.04 -3.13
C GLU A 208 -8.87 13.61 -3.26
N TYR A 209 -9.62 12.77 -3.95
CA TYR A 209 -9.28 11.35 -4.15
C TYR A 209 -9.15 11.00 -5.62
N ALA A 210 -8.17 10.15 -5.92
CA ALA A 210 -8.19 9.32 -7.11
C ALA A 210 -8.91 8.00 -6.74
N ILE A 211 -10.04 7.75 -7.37
CA ILE A 211 -10.93 6.63 -7.08
C ILE A 211 -10.79 5.59 -8.19
N PHE A 212 -10.31 4.40 -7.83
CA PHE A 212 -10.09 3.31 -8.77
C PHE A 212 -11.12 2.20 -8.54
N GLN A 213 -11.90 1.89 -9.56
CA GLN A 213 -12.78 0.73 -9.51
C GLN A 213 -11.97 -0.55 -9.74
N VAL A 214 -11.99 -1.46 -8.76
CA VAL A 214 -11.29 -2.74 -8.84
C VAL A 214 -12.10 -3.72 -9.70
N PRO A 215 -11.49 -4.43 -10.64
CA PRO A 215 -12.19 -5.46 -11.41
C PRO A 215 -12.77 -6.55 -10.49
N LYS A 216 -14.00 -6.98 -10.78
CA LYS A 216 -14.65 -8.07 -10.03
C LYS A 216 -13.81 -9.35 -10.08
N GLY A 217 -13.81 -10.10 -9.00
CA GLY A 217 -13.28 -11.46 -8.95
C GLY A 217 -14.41 -12.48 -9.17
N GLU A 218 -14.06 -13.67 -9.65
CA GLU A 218 -15.00 -14.79 -9.74
C GLU A 218 -15.40 -15.29 -8.34
N ASP A 219 -14.50 -15.10 -7.37
CA ASP A 219 -14.67 -15.39 -5.95
C ASP A 219 -13.90 -14.40 -5.08
N ALA A 220 -13.96 -14.56 -3.76
CA ALA A 220 -13.28 -13.69 -2.81
C ALA A 220 -11.74 -13.71 -2.97
N SER A 221 -11.14 -14.85 -3.33
CA SER A 221 -9.70 -14.97 -3.54
C SER A 221 -9.26 -14.22 -4.80
N ALA A 222 -10.02 -14.32 -5.89
CA ALA A 222 -9.77 -13.61 -7.14
C ALA A 222 -9.96 -12.09 -6.96
N LEU A 223 -10.97 -11.65 -6.21
CA LEU A 223 -11.16 -10.24 -5.87
C LEU A 223 -9.97 -9.71 -5.06
N HIS A 224 -9.52 -10.47 -4.05
CA HIS A 224 -8.37 -10.09 -3.25
C HIS A 224 -7.09 -9.91 -4.10
N GLU A 225 -6.83 -10.83 -5.03
CA GLU A 225 -5.71 -10.69 -5.96
C GLU A 225 -5.86 -9.46 -6.88
N ASN A 226 -7.09 -9.10 -7.27
CA ASN A 226 -7.35 -7.89 -8.05
C ASN A 226 -7.12 -6.62 -7.22
N VAL A 227 -7.50 -6.60 -5.95
CA VAL A 227 -7.21 -5.50 -5.01
C VAL A 227 -5.69 -5.32 -4.85
N LYS A 228 -4.93 -6.39 -4.63
CA LYS A 228 -3.46 -6.34 -4.57
C LYS A 228 -2.84 -5.79 -5.86
N LYS A 229 -3.33 -6.22 -7.03
CA LYS A 229 -2.86 -5.71 -8.34
C LYS A 229 -3.19 -4.23 -8.50
N ALA A 230 -4.36 -3.80 -8.04
CA ALA A 230 -4.78 -2.41 -8.09
C ALA A 230 -3.88 -1.52 -7.25
N TRP A 231 -3.60 -1.88 -6.00
CA TRP A 231 -2.66 -1.16 -5.14
C TRP A 231 -1.26 -1.06 -5.76
N ARG A 232 -0.74 -2.16 -6.34
CA ARG A 232 0.55 -2.14 -7.03
C ARG A 232 0.56 -1.20 -8.22
N PHE A 233 -0.49 -1.24 -9.06
CA PHE A 233 -0.63 -0.34 -10.20
C PHE A 233 -0.66 1.12 -9.75
N ILE A 234 -1.41 1.46 -8.71
CA ILE A 234 -1.56 2.81 -8.21
C ILE A 234 -0.21 3.39 -7.78
N PHE A 235 0.53 2.67 -6.93
CA PHE A 235 1.77 3.18 -6.36
C PHE A 235 3.01 3.02 -7.25
N ASN A 236 3.03 2.04 -8.15
CA ASN A 236 4.20 1.79 -8.99
C ASN A 236 4.10 2.39 -10.41
N ASP A 237 2.88 2.66 -10.88
CA ASP A 237 2.66 3.09 -12.26
C ASP A 237 1.88 4.39 -12.36
N TRP A 238 0.74 4.48 -11.66
CA TRP A 238 -0.16 5.60 -11.85
C TRP A 238 0.39 6.91 -11.27
N PHE A 239 0.92 6.91 -10.05
CA PHE A 239 1.47 8.12 -9.45
C PHE A 239 2.63 8.70 -10.25
N ASP A 240 3.50 7.86 -10.81
CA ASP A 240 4.65 8.32 -11.60
C ASP A 240 4.22 9.04 -12.89
N ASN A 241 3.04 8.70 -13.43
CA ASN A 241 2.52 9.22 -14.70
C ASN A 241 1.33 10.18 -14.56
N SER A 242 0.85 10.46 -13.35
CA SER A 242 -0.43 11.15 -13.14
C SER A 242 -0.33 12.66 -12.92
N GLY A 243 0.82 13.22 -12.63
CA GLY A 243 0.96 14.62 -12.21
C GLY A 243 0.43 14.92 -10.80
N TYR A 244 0.03 13.88 -10.06
CA TYR A 244 -0.39 13.96 -8.65
C TYR A 244 0.65 13.34 -7.72
N ALA A 245 0.63 13.76 -6.45
CA ALA A 245 1.37 13.16 -5.36
C ALA A 245 0.38 12.59 -4.32
N PHE A 246 0.81 11.57 -3.59
CA PHE A 246 0.05 11.03 -2.46
C PHE A 246 -0.02 12.06 -1.33
N ASP A 247 -1.20 12.26 -0.76
CA ASP A 247 -1.37 13.11 0.41
C ASP A 247 -1.31 12.28 1.70
N HIS A 248 -0.12 12.19 2.29
CA HIS A 248 0.15 11.45 3.52
C HIS A 248 -0.58 11.98 4.77
N THR A 249 -1.31 13.10 4.66
CA THR A 249 -2.08 13.66 5.77
C THR A 249 -3.51 13.15 5.83
N LYS A 250 -3.91 12.34 4.88
CA LYS A 250 -5.25 11.79 4.70
C LYS A 250 -5.20 10.27 4.63
N PHE A 251 -6.35 9.62 4.83
CA PHE A 251 -6.48 8.16 4.73
C PHE A 251 -6.67 7.71 3.29
N ASP A 252 -5.96 6.69 2.89
CA ASP A 252 -6.29 5.82 1.78
C ASP A 252 -7.09 4.61 2.28
N PHE A 253 -8.05 4.15 1.50
CA PHE A 253 -8.93 3.07 1.92
C PHE A 253 -9.51 2.28 0.74
N GLU A 254 -9.86 1.04 1.03
CA GLU A 254 -10.71 0.20 0.22
C GLU A 254 -12.17 0.48 0.57
N TYR A 255 -13.03 0.60 -0.42
CA TYR A 255 -14.46 0.85 -0.25
C TYR A 255 -15.27 -0.24 -0.93
N TYR A 256 -16.06 -0.95 -0.15
CA TYR A 256 -16.85 -2.09 -0.58
C TYR A 256 -18.32 -1.69 -0.64
N LEU A 257 -18.92 -1.67 -1.83
CA LEU A 257 -20.31 -1.29 -2.05
C LEU A 257 -21.06 -2.40 -2.79
N GLY A 258 -21.73 -3.27 -2.05
CA GLY A 258 -22.37 -4.45 -2.61
C GLY A 258 -21.33 -5.38 -3.26
N GLU A 259 -21.44 -5.59 -4.58
CA GLU A 259 -20.46 -6.38 -5.35
C GLU A 259 -19.32 -5.55 -5.94
N GLU A 260 -19.32 -4.24 -5.72
CA GLU A 260 -18.31 -3.35 -6.27
C GLU A 260 -17.28 -3.00 -5.22
N THR A 261 -16.03 -2.95 -5.65
CA THR A 261 -14.88 -2.60 -4.80
C THR A 261 -14.13 -1.44 -5.44
N TYR A 262 -13.79 -0.46 -4.63
CA TYR A 262 -13.04 0.72 -5.03
C TYR A 262 -11.84 0.93 -4.12
N ILE A 263 -10.79 1.53 -4.66
CA ILE A 263 -9.66 2.04 -3.88
C ILE A 263 -9.67 3.55 -3.98
N TYR A 264 -9.69 4.19 -2.82
CA TYR A 264 -9.64 5.63 -2.67
C TYR A 264 -8.24 6.04 -2.22
N VAL A 265 -7.56 6.81 -3.04
CA VAL A 265 -6.20 7.27 -2.75
C VAL A 265 -6.20 8.79 -2.67
N PRO A 266 -5.86 9.37 -1.50
CA PRO A 266 -5.85 10.82 -1.34
C PRO A 266 -4.70 11.44 -2.15
N ILE A 267 -5.02 12.52 -2.86
CA ILE A 267 -4.09 13.14 -3.80
C ILE A 267 -3.96 14.64 -3.58
N LYS A 268 -2.80 15.16 -3.95
CA LYS A 268 -2.52 16.59 -4.11
C LYS A 268 -1.81 16.83 -5.43
N LYS A 269 -1.98 17.99 -6.04
CA LYS A 269 -1.21 18.37 -7.25
C LYS A 269 0.28 18.45 -6.90
N ARG A 270 1.12 17.95 -7.80
CA ARG A 270 2.58 18.12 -7.72
C ARG A 270 2.98 19.55 -7.91
#